data_aabfb483e03d50a0edeabfa4b58b0c5e
#
_entry.id   aabfb483e03d50a0edeabfa4b58b0c5e
#
_cell.length_a   1.000
_cell.length_b   1.000
_cell.length_c   1.000
_cell.angle_alpha   90.00
_cell.angle_beta   90.00
_cell.angle_gamma   90.00
#
_symmetry.space_group_name_H-M   'P 1'
#
loop_
_entity.id
_entity.type
_entity.pdbx_description
1 polymer ?
#
loop_
_entity_poly.entity_id
_entity_poly.type
_entity_poly.pdbx_seq_one_letter_code
_entity_poly.pdbx_strand_id
1 'polypeptide(L)'
;MPMNRQLYPHDWEAIALAIKHQAQWQCQECGRTCHIPGENWFEFFERIGWQHAQEKWGRFILTLAHLDHQPANCDPANLRAWCSVCHLRYDTKAMATKKRLKRESLGQLQLEGVLNHG
;
A
#
# COMPACT_ATOMS: atom_id res chain seq x y z
N MET A 1 -0.21 6.34 -8.49
CA MET A 1 0.85 6.28 -9.51
C MET A 1 0.50 5.23 -10.56
N PRO A 2 0.82 5.46 -11.80
CA PRO A 2 0.59 4.43 -12.80
C PRO A 2 1.44 3.20 -12.49
N MET A 3 0.82 2.04 -12.60
CA MET A 3 1.48 0.77 -12.38
C MET A 3 2.33 0.42 -13.59
N ASN A 4 3.59 0.08 -13.38
CA ASN A 4 4.43 -0.43 -14.45
C ASN A 4 4.14 -1.93 -14.61
N ARG A 5 3.34 -2.28 -15.59
CA ARG A 5 2.89 -3.66 -15.79
C ARG A 5 4.04 -4.63 -16.11
N GLN A 6 5.17 -4.12 -16.58
CA GLN A 6 6.33 -4.96 -16.86
C GLN A 6 6.97 -5.51 -15.57
N LEU A 7 6.73 -4.86 -14.41
CA LEU A 7 7.25 -5.30 -13.13
C LEU A 7 6.37 -6.35 -12.45
N TYR A 8 5.18 -6.60 -12.99
CA TYR A 8 4.20 -7.54 -12.41
C TYR A 8 4.06 -8.77 -13.29
N PRO A 9 3.75 -9.94 -12.70
CA PRO A 9 3.43 -11.12 -13.50
C PRO A 9 2.20 -10.88 -14.38
N HIS A 10 2.09 -11.62 -15.47
CA HIS A 10 0.95 -11.48 -16.38
C HIS A 10 -0.39 -11.87 -15.73
N ASP A 11 -0.36 -12.69 -14.69
CA ASP A 11 -1.54 -13.13 -13.94
C ASP A 11 -1.77 -12.28 -12.66
N TRP A 12 -1.15 -11.11 -12.57
CA TRP A 12 -1.22 -10.24 -11.40
C TRP A 12 -2.66 -9.93 -10.99
N GLU A 13 -3.53 -9.63 -11.95
CA GLU A 13 -4.91 -9.26 -11.63
C GLU A 13 -5.66 -10.41 -10.98
N ALA A 14 -5.43 -11.64 -11.42
CA ALA A 14 -6.02 -12.83 -10.82
C ALA A 14 -5.49 -13.07 -9.40
N ILE A 15 -4.19 -12.90 -9.21
CA ILE A 15 -3.56 -13.04 -7.89
C ILE A 15 -4.14 -12.00 -6.93
N ALA A 16 -4.21 -10.75 -7.37
CA ALA A 16 -4.73 -9.65 -6.56
C ALA A 16 -6.18 -9.91 -6.14
N LEU A 17 -7.00 -10.34 -7.08
CA LEU A 17 -8.41 -10.61 -6.82
C LEU A 17 -8.57 -11.75 -5.81
N ALA A 18 -7.81 -12.83 -5.98
CA ALA A 18 -7.86 -13.97 -5.06
C ALA A 18 -7.52 -13.58 -3.63
N ILE A 19 -6.48 -12.76 -3.44
CA ILE A 19 -6.06 -12.33 -2.11
C ILE A 19 -7.10 -11.40 -1.48
N LYS A 20 -7.67 -10.49 -2.27
CA LYS A 20 -8.74 -9.60 -1.79
C LYS A 20 -9.98 -10.38 -1.38
N HIS A 21 -10.34 -11.40 -2.13
CA HIS A 21 -11.46 -12.29 -1.77
C HIS A 21 -11.16 -13.05 -0.47
N GLN A 22 -9.95 -13.56 -0.30
CA GLN A 22 -9.57 -14.25 0.93
C GLN A 22 -9.63 -13.30 2.14
N ALA A 23 -9.35 -12.03 1.94
CA ALA A 23 -9.47 -11.00 2.97
C ALA A 23 -10.92 -10.54 3.18
N GLN A 24 -11.87 -11.08 2.40
CA GLN A 24 -13.29 -10.71 2.47
C GLN A 24 -13.51 -9.23 2.24
N TRP A 25 -12.67 -8.63 1.39
CA TRP A 25 -12.71 -7.21 1.05
C TRP A 25 -12.61 -6.29 2.26
N GLN A 26 -11.92 -6.75 3.30
CA GLN A 26 -11.62 -5.97 4.49
C GLN A 26 -10.12 -5.76 4.59
N CYS A 27 -9.73 -4.58 5.08
CA CYS A 27 -8.32 -4.30 5.32
C CYS A 27 -7.77 -5.25 6.40
N GLN A 28 -6.70 -5.95 6.10
CA GLN A 28 -6.09 -6.89 7.04
C GLN A 28 -5.37 -6.18 8.18
N GLU A 29 -5.09 -4.88 8.04
CA GLU A 29 -4.41 -4.10 9.08
C GLU A 29 -5.41 -3.43 10.03
N CYS A 30 -6.35 -2.63 9.51
CA CYS A 30 -7.27 -1.86 10.34
C CYS A 30 -8.69 -2.42 10.39
N GLY A 31 -9.00 -3.45 9.60
CA GLY A 31 -10.32 -4.08 9.58
C GLY A 31 -11.39 -3.30 8.81
N ARG A 32 -11.02 -2.21 8.14
CA ARG A 32 -12.01 -1.40 7.40
C ARG A 32 -12.66 -2.22 6.31
N THR A 33 -14.00 -2.18 6.25
CA THR A 33 -14.75 -2.77 5.15
C THR A 33 -14.55 -1.93 3.89
N CYS A 34 -14.13 -2.57 2.79
CA CYS A 34 -13.81 -1.90 1.56
C CYS A 34 -14.84 -2.18 0.48
N HIS A 35 -14.84 -1.31 -0.53
CA HIS A 35 -15.74 -1.41 -1.68
C HIS A 35 -15.38 -2.63 -2.54
N ILE A 36 -16.39 -3.37 -2.96
CA ILE A 36 -16.23 -4.56 -3.81
C ILE A 36 -16.38 -4.13 -5.27
N PRO A 37 -15.46 -4.51 -6.17
CA PRO A 37 -15.64 -4.19 -7.60
C PRO A 37 -16.96 -4.69 -8.13
N GLY A 38 -17.64 -3.87 -8.91
CA GLY A 38 -18.96 -4.16 -9.45
C GLY A 38 -20.11 -3.68 -8.58
N GLU A 39 -19.85 -3.42 -7.31
CA GLU A 39 -20.83 -2.83 -6.40
C GLU A 39 -20.84 -1.31 -6.63
N ASN A 40 -22.01 -0.68 -6.75
CA ASN A 40 -22.05 0.77 -6.83
C ASN A 40 -21.88 1.38 -5.43
N TRP A 41 -21.50 2.66 -5.38
CA TRP A 41 -21.21 3.32 -4.11
C TRP A 41 -22.47 3.50 -3.24
N PHE A 42 -23.63 3.63 -3.85
CA PHE A 42 -24.89 3.68 -3.11
C PHE A 42 -25.11 2.38 -2.34
N GLU A 43 -24.98 1.24 -3.02
CA GLU A 43 -25.13 -0.08 -2.39
C GLU A 43 -24.09 -0.28 -1.30
N PHE A 44 -22.87 0.17 -1.54
CA PHE A 44 -21.80 0.08 -0.57
C PHE A 44 -22.14 0.83 0.72
N PHE A 45 -22.59 2.08 0.63
CA PHE A 45 -22.93 2.85 1.82
C PHE A 45 -24.20 2.35 2.50
N GLU A 46 -25.14 1.77 1.75
CA GLU A 46 -26.26 1.06 2.36
C GLU A 46 -25.77 -0.10 3.23
N ARG A 47 -24.75 -0.80 2.79
CA ARG A 47 -24.18 -1.95 3.50
C ARG A 47 -23.40 -1.56 4.74
N ILE A 48 -22.58 -0.50 4.67
CA ILE A 48 -21.68 -0.13 5.77
C ILE A 48 -22.21 0.99 6.65
N GLY A 49 -23.20 1.75 6.18
CA GLY A 49 -23.79 2.89 6.89
C GLY A 49 -23.52 4.21 6.20
N TRP A 50 -24.57 5.02 6.06
CA TRP A 50 -24.50 6.29 5.33
C TRP A 50 -23.67 7.36 6.04
N GLN A 51 -23.38 7.19 7.33
CA GLN A 51 -22.51 8.11 8.07
C GLN A 51 -21.11 8.14 7.44
N HIS A 52 -20.69 7.07 6.76
CA HIS A 52 -19.38 7.01 6.12
C HIS A 52 -19.32 7.71 4.78
N ALA A 53 -20.45 8.11 4.21
CA ALA A 53 -20.48 8.77 2.91
C ALA A 53 -19.80 10.16 2.94
N GLN A 54 -19.61 10.74 4.12
CA GLN A 54 -18.93 12.02 4.29
C GLN A 54 -17.41 11.89 4.28
N GLU A 55 -16.88 10.67 4.42
CA GLU A 55 -15.45 10.42 4.38
C GLU A 55 -14.96 10.45 2.93
N LYS A 56 -13.65 10.53 2.77
CA LYS A 56 -13.05 10.40 1.43
C LYS A 56 -13.23 8.96 0.95
N TRP A 57 -13.92 8.80 -0.16
CA TRP A 57 -14.29 7.46 -0.65
C TRP A 57 -13.08 6.60 -1.03
N GLY A 58 -11.97 7.23 -1.42
CA GLY A 58 -10.73 6.50 -1.68
C GLY A 58 -10.24 5.66 -0.51
N ARG A 59 -10.64 5.99 0.72
CA ARG A 59 -10.31 5.21 1.92
C ARG A 59 -10.91 3.82 1.93
N PHE A 60 -11.98 3.62 1.14
CA PHE A 60 -12.70 2.35 1.07
C PHE A 60 -12.21 1.46 -0.09
N ILE A 61 -11.10 1.81 -0.71
CA ILE A 61 -10.50 1.01 -1.78
C ILE A 61 -9.50 0.04 -1.16
N LEU A 62 -9.69 -1.24 -1.42
CA LEU A 62 -8.74 -2.27 -0.99
C LEU A 62 -7.64 -2.41 -2.04
N THR A 63 -6.41 -2.40 -1.57
CA THR A 63 -5.23 -2.52 -2.41
C THR A 63 -4.37 -3.69 -1.94
N LEU A 64 -3.39 -4.08 -2.74
CA LEU A 64 -2.40 -5.05 -2.33
C LEU A 64 -1.07 -4.37 -2.09
N ALA A 65 -0.48 -4.64 -0.93
CA ALA A 65 0.84 -4.17 -0.59
C ALA A 65 1.84 -5.31 -0.73
N HIS A 66 2.96 -5.04 -1.37
CA HIS A 66 4.12 -5.93 -1.38
C HIS A 66 4.99 -5.54 -0.19
N LEU A 67 5.15 -6.43 0.78
CA LEU A 67 5.87 -6.10 2.02
C LEU A 67 7.33 -5.74 1.76
N ASP A 68 7.94 -6.35 0.75
CA ASP A 68 9.32 -6.06 0.37
C ASP A 68 9.44 -4.99 -0.72
N HIS A 69 8.33 -4.39 -1.15
CA HIS A 69 8.25 -3.40 -2.23
C HIS A 69 8.78 -3.92 -3.58
N GLN A 70 8.73 -5.24 -3.79
CA GLN A 70 9.15 -5.88 -5.04
C GLN A 70 7.92 -6.38 -5.79
N PRO A 71 7.46 -5.67 -6.85
CA PRO A 71 6.23 -6.06 -7.56
C PRO A 71 6.26 -7.47 -8.14
N ALA A 72 7.45 -7.98 -8.46
CA ALA A 72 7.60 -9.31 -9.02
C ALA A 72 7.42 -10.41 -7.97
N ASN A 73 7.53 -10.09 -6.68
CA ASN A 73 7.40 -11.07 -5.60
C ASN A 73 5.95 -11.18 -5.17
N CYS A 74 5.21 -12.05 -5.84
CA CYS A 74 3.79 -12.28 -5.58
C CYS A 74 3.54 -13.51 -4.70
N ASP A 75 4.52 -13.88 -3.88
CA ASP A 75 4.32 -14.89 -2.85
C ASP A 75 3.23 -14.41 -1.89
N PRO A 76 2.22 -15.24 -1.59
CA PRO A 76 1.16 -14.84 -0.65
C PRO A 76 1.68 -14.35 0.70
N ALA A 77 2.82 -14.85 1.16
CA ALA A 77 3.43 -14.38 2.40
C ALA A 77 3.93 -12.93 2.31
N ASN A 78 4.19 -12.44 1.08
CA ASN A 78 4.67 -11.09 0.83
C ASN A 78 3.54 -10.11 0.51
N LEU A 79 2.32 -10.59 0.39
CA LEU A 79 1.18 -9.76 -0.03
C LEU A 79 0.22 -9.55 1.13
N ARG A 80 -0.28 -8.33 1.24
CA ARG A 80 -1.30 -7.96 2.23
C ARG A 80 -2.38 -7.16 1.55
N ALA A 81 -3.63 -7.50 1.84
CA ALA A 81 -4.77 -6.71 1.39
C ALA A 81 -5.01 -5.61 2.41
N TRP A 82 -4.64 -4.38 2.06
CA TRP A 82 -4.75 -3.21 2.93
C TRP A 82 -5.55 -2.13 2.24
N CYS A 83 -6.36 -1.40 3.01
CA CYS A 83 -7.03 -0.23 2.47
C CYS A 83 -5.98 0.81 2.03
N SER A 84 -6.40 1.74 1.18
CA SER A 84 -5.48 2.75 0.63
C SER A 84 -4.78 3.56 1.73
N VAL A 85 -5.45 3.80 2.85
CA VAL A 85 -4.88 4.56 3.98
C VAL A 85 -3.73 3.78 4.62
N CYS A 86 -3.96 2.49 4.93
CA CYS A 86 -2.93 1.66 5.56
C CYS A 86 -1.76 1.41 4.61
N HIS A 87 -2.06 1.19 3.32
CA HIS A 87 -1.04 0.98 2.30
C HIS A 87 -0.16 2.23 2.16
N LEU A 88 -0.77 3.40 2.04
CA LEU A 88 -0.04 4.65 1.95
C LEU A 88 0.81 4.91 3.18
N ARG A 89 0.27 4.62 4.36
CA ARG A 89 1.00 4.77 5.62
C ARG A 89 2.24 3.88 5.66
N TYR A 90 2.12 2.64 5.19
CA TYR A 90 3.24 1.72 5.11
C TYR A 90 4.30 2.22 4.13
N ASP A 91 3.88 2.64 2.92
CA ASP A 91 4.80 3.16 1.91
C ASP A 91 5.49 4.44 2.38
N THR A 92 4.76 5.33 3.02
CA THR A 92 5.31 6.58 3.56
C THR A 92 6.37 6.30 4.62
N LYS A 93 6.11 5.35 5.51
CA LYS A 93 7.07 4.93 6.52
C LYS A 93 8.33 4.37 5.89
N ALA A 94 8.18 3.50 4.90
CA ALA A 94 9.32 2.91 4.19
C ALA A 94 10.14 3.98 3.47
N MET A 95 9.48 4.92 2.81
CA MET A 95 10.14 6.03 2.13
C MET A 95 10.87 6.95 3.10
N ALA A 96 10.27 7.24 4.24
CA ALA A 96 10.89 8.06 5.28
C ALA A 96 12.15 7.37 5.84
N THR A 97 12.08 6.06 6.05
CA THR A 97 13.24 5.27 6.49
C THR A 97 14.36 5.31 5.46
N LYS A 98 14.03 5.11 4.19
CA LYS A 98 15.01 5.17 3.09
C LYS A 98 15.66 6.56 3.01
N LYS A 99 14.87 7.61 3.12
CA LYS A 99 15.38 8.99 3.10
C LYS A 99 16.28 9.25 4.29
N ARG A 100 15.93 8.77 5.47
CA ARG A 100 16.74 8.93 6.66
C ARG A 100 18.08 8.21 6.51
N LEU A 101 18.07 6.96 6.07
CA LEU A 101 19.28 6.18 5.87
C LEU A 101 20.20 6.83 4.83
N LYS A 102 19.61 7.34 3.75
CA LYS A 102 20.37 8.05 2.73
C LYS A 102 21.02 9.31 3.31
N ARG A 103 20.29 10.09 4.10
CA ARG A 103 20.83 11.30 4.74
C ARG A 103 21.94 10.96 5.73
N GLU A 104 21.78 9.91 6.50
CA GLU A 104 22.80 9.46 7.45
C GLU A 104 24.07 9.05 6.71
N SER A 105 23.92 8.29 5.62
CA SER A 105 25.06 7.89 4.79
C SER A 105 25.79 9.09 4.20
N LEU A 106 25.04 10.04 3.62
CA LEU A 106 25.63 11.27 3.09
C LEU A 106 26.21 12.14 4.18
N GLY A 107 25.59 12.17 5.35
CA GLY A 107 26.10 12.89 6.50
C GLY A 107 27.45 12.34 6.98
N GLN A 108 27.59 11.02 6.99
CA GLN A 108 28.88 10.39 7.31
C GLN A 108 29.96 10.76 6.32
N LEU A 109 29.64 10.73 5.03
CA LEU A 109 30.59 11.14 3.99
C LEU A 109 30.94 12.61 4.14
N GLN A 110 30.00 13.47 4.42
CA GLN A 110 30.23 14.88 4.65
C GLN A 110 31.03 15.13 5.91
N LEU A 111 30.79 14.36 6.96
CA LEU A 111 31.55 14.45 8.20
C LEU A 111 33.00 14.08 7.97
N GLU A 112 33.25 13.01 7.25
CA GLU A 112 34.60 12.64 6.87
C GLU A 112 35.25 13.75 6.06
N GLY A 113 34.50 14.31 5.09
CA GLY A 113 34.99 15.44 4.31
C GLY A 113 35.23 16.67 5.17
N VAL A 114 34.33 16.99 6.07
CA VAL A 114 34.49 18.13 6.98
C VAL A 114 35.67 17.92 7.90
N LEU A 115 35.82 16.73 8.48
CA LEU A 115 36.96 16.42 9.33
C LEU A 115 38.26 16.49 8.56
N ASN A 116 38.24 16.09 7.29
CA ASN A 116 39.43 16.09 6.43
C ASN A 116 39.80 17.50 5.93
N HIS A 117 38.82 18.38 5.83
CA HIS A 117 39.06 19.75 5.39
C HIS A 117 38.62 20.78 6.42
N GLY A 118 38.47 20.33 7.64
CA GLY A 118 38.10 21.21 8.74
C GLY A 118 36.65 21.21 9.05
#